data_1c3fc34362146d1d1da8b4377ebc4e67
#
_entry.id   1c3fc34362146d1d1da8b4377ebc4e67
#
_cell.length_a   1.000
_cell.length_b   1.000
_cell.length_c   1.000
_cell.angle_alpha   90.00
_cell.angle_beta   90.00
_cell.angle_gamma   90.00
#
_symmetry.space_group_name_H-M   'P 1'
#
loop_
_entity.id
_entity.type
_entity.pdbx_description
1 polymer ?
#
loop_
_entity_poly.entity_id
_entity_poly.type
_entity_poly.pdbx_seq_one_letter_code
_entity_poly.pdbx_strand_id
1 'polypeptide(L)'
;DLKYRKMHIPDDPAYYEKFYFTPGDIGFEPIQTSLGKLGVLVCWDQWYPEAARLMALKGAEILIYPTAIGWESSDTDDEKARQLNAWIISQRGHAVANGLPVVSVNRVGHEPDPSMQTNGILFWGNSFVAGPQGEFLAQAGNERPENIVVEVDLERSENVRRWWPFLRDRRIDAYAGLTKRFLD
;
A
#
# COMPACT_ATOMS: atom_id res chain seq x y z
N ASP A 1 20.90 -4.33 10.31
CA ASP A 1 19.86 -3.32 10.45
C ASP A 1 18.63 -3.72 9.64
N LEU A 2 17.49 -3.89 10.33
CA LEU A 2 16.21 -4.13 9.67
C LEU A 2 15.67 -2.79 9.16
N LYS A 3 15.68 -2.58 7.83
CA LYS A 3 15.19 -1.34 7.21
C LYS A 3 14.63 -1.63 5.83
N TYR A 4 13.71 -0.78 5.41
CA TYR A 4 13.23 -0.67 4.04
C TYR A 4 13.55 0.73 3.50
N ARG A 5 13.88 0.83 2.23
CA ARG A 5 14.04 2.09 1.51
C ARG A 5 12.97 2.15 0.42
N LYS A 6 12.13 3.19 0.46
CA LYS A 6 11.05 3.41 -0.51
C LYS A 6 11.55 3.26 -1.95
N MET A 7 10.96 2.34 -2.70
CA MET A 7 11.41 1.99 -4.05
C MET A 7 10.80 2.90 -5.11
N HIS A 8 9.55 3.30 -4.95
CA HIS A 8 8.85 4.16 -5.90
C HIS A 8 8.73 5.58 -5.33
N ILE A 9 9.34 6.54 -6.01
CA ILE A 9 9.35 7.93 -5.59
C ILE A 9 8.40 8.72 -6.48
N PRO A 10 7.34 9.36 -5.93
CA PRO A 10 6.40 10.17 -6.69
C PRO A 10 7.04 11.47 -7.20
N ASP A 11 6.45 12.05 -8.23
CA ASP A 11 6.80 13.34 -8.79
C ASP A 11 5.54 14.02 -9.32
N ASP A 12 4.56 14.16 -8.46
CA ASP A 12 3.26 14.73 -8.77
C ASP A 12 3.10 16.09 -8.08
N PRO A 13 2.15 16.93 -8.49
CA PRO A 13 1.83 18.17 -7.78
C PRO A 13 1.67 17.93 -6.28
N ALA A 14 2.29 18.79 -5.48
CA ALA A 14 2.40 18.69 -4.03
C ALA A 14 3.19 17.49 -3.48
N TYR A 15 3.69 16.59 -4.32
CA TYR A 15 4.49 15.41 -3.94
C TYR A 15 5.78 15.31 -4.78
N TYR A 16 6.55 16.41 -4.88
CA TYR A 16 7.81 16.45 -5.65
C TYR A 16 8.97 15.78 -4.91
N GLU A 17 8.76 14.51 -4.51
CA GLU A 17 9.73 13.78 -3.72
C GLU A 17 11.03 13.47 -4.48
N LYS A 18 10.99 13.36 -5.81
CA LYS A 18 12.20 13.12 -6.63
C LYS A 18 13.25 14.23 -6.52
N PHE A 19 12.86 15.42 -6.10
CA PHE A 19 13.83 16.48 -5.83
C PHE A 19 14.73 16.17 -4.64
N TYR A 20 14.20 15.43 -3.65
CA TYR A 20 14.87 15.16 -2.37
C TYR A 20 15.39 13.72 -2.26
N PHE A 21 14.77 12.76 -2.95
CA PHE A 21 15.00 11.34 -2.75
C PHE A 21 15.27 10.59 -4.04
N THR A 22 16.08 9.55 -3.93
CA THR A 22 16.30 8.54 -4.99
C THR A 22 15.55 7.26 -4.65
N PRO A 23 15.18 6.44 -5.65
CA PRO A 23 14.63 5.11 -5.41
C PRO A 23 15.50 4.27 -4.48
N GLY A 24 14.87 3.43 -3.67
CA GLY A 24 15.56 2.50 -2.80
C GLY A 24 16.43 1.49 -3.58
N ASP A 25 17.48 1.00 -2.96
CA ASP A 25 18.51 0.17 -3.57
C ASP A 25 18.70 -1.21 -2.88
N ILE A 26 17.88 -1.49 -1.85
CA ILE A 26 17.99 -2.75 -1.08
C ILE A 26 16.93 -3.79 -1.46
N GLY A 27 16.12 -3.51 -2.49
CA GLY A 27 15.08 -4.40 -2.99
C GLY A 27 13.86 -4.51 -2.08
N PHE A 28 13.01 -5.50 -2.38
CA PHE A 28 11.78 -5.80 -1.66
C PHE A 28 12.02 -6.99 -0.72
N GLU A 29 12.52 -6.71 0.50
CA GLU A 29 12.85 -7.72 1.50
C GLU A 29 11.92 -7.60 2.72
N PRO A 30 11.11 -8.64 3.00
CA PRO A 30 10.31 -8.67 4.23
C PRO A 30 11.20 -8.75 5.47
N ILE A 31 10.76 -8.12 6.54
CA ILE A 31 11.46 -8.03 7.81
C ILE A 31 10.99 -9.14 8.74
N GLN A 32 11.89 -10.04 9.16
CA GLN A 32 11.56 -11.04 10.16
C GLN A 32 11.48 -10.39 11.54
N THR A 33 10.36 -10.61 12.22
CA THR A 33 10.12 -10.15 13.60
C THR A 33 9.69 -11.32 14.49
N SER A 34 9.56 -11.08 15.78
CA SER A 34 8.99 -12.07 16.72
C SER A 34 7.49 -12.34 16.49
N LEU A 35 6.80 -11.46 15.76
CA LEU A 35 5.37 -11.55 15.49
C LEU A 35 5.05 -12.05 14.09
N GLY A 36 6.07 -12.42 13.30
CA GLY A 36 5.92 -12.85 11.92
C GLY A 36 6.80 -12.05 10.95
N LYS A 37 6.66 -12.36 9.67
CA LYS A 37 7.44 -11.76 8.60
C LYS A 37 6.65 -10.62 7.94
N LEU A 38 7.12 -9.38 8.12
CA LEU A 38 6.42 -8.16 7.71
C LEU A 38 6.96 -7.64 6.38
N GLY A 39 6.10 -7.46 5.40
CA GLY A 39 6.40 -6.75 4.16
C GLY A 39 6.06 -5.27 4.30
N VAL A 40 7.06 -4.44 4.59
CA VAL A 40 6.87 -2.99 4.71
C VAL A 40 7.12 -2.34 3.37
N LEU A 41 6.13 -1.60 2.88
CA LEU A 41 6.15 -0.83 1.63
C LEU A 41 5.65 0.58 1.94
N VAL A 42 6.28 1.61 1.38
CA VAL A 42 6.03 3.00 1.82
C VAL A 42 5.28 3.80 0.77
N CYS A 43 4.12 4.33 1.14
CA CYS A 43 3.34 5.34 0.41
C CYS A 43 3.16 4.97 -1.08
N TRP A 44 3.88 5.60 -2.02
CA TRP A 44 3.76 5.38 -3.46
C TRP A 44 3.93 3.93 -3.90
N ASP A 45 4.65 3.11 -3.12
CA ASP A 45 4.75 1.66 -3.36
C ASP A 45 3.39 0.95 -3.35
N GLN A 46 2.38 1.53 -2.68
CA GLN A 46 1.03 0.98 -2.55
C GLN A 46 0.28 0.83 -3.89
N TRP A 47 0.71 1.53 -4.94
CA TRP A 47 0.09 1.47 -6.26
C TRP A 47 0.63 0.34 -7.15
N TYR A 48 1.75 -0.27 -6.76
CA TYR A 48 2.49 -1.23 -7.59
C TYR A 48 2.28 -2.67 -7.13
N PRO A 49 1.48 -3.47 -7.86
CA PRO A 49 1.22 -4.86 -7.50
C PRO A 49 2.48 -5.72 -7.51
N GLU A 50 3.50 -5.36 -8.29
CA GLU A 50 4.79 -6.04 -8.34
C GLU A 50 5.50 -6.01 -6.98
N ALA A 51 5.46 -4.87 -6.27
CA ALA A 51 6.07 -4.73 -4.95
C ALA A 51 5.39 -5.66 -3.92
N ALA A 52 4.06 -5.64 -3.88
CA ALA A 52 3.27 -6.53 -3.02
C ALA A 52 3.55 -8.01 -3.33
N ARG A 53 3.62 -8.35 -4.62
CA ARG A 53 3.90 -9.72 -5.08
C ARG A 53 5.29 -10.19 -4.68
N LEU A 54 6.31 -9.37 -4.83
CA LEU A 54 7.68 -9.72 -4.45
C LEU A 54 7.81 -9.93 -2.95
N MET A 55 7.19 -9.08 -2.12
CA MET A 55 7.13 -9.29 -0.67
C MET A 55 6.44 -10.61 -0.31
N ALA A 56 5.30 -10.92 -0.94
CA ALA A 56 4.57 -12.16 -0.70
C ALA A 56 5.37 -13.40 -1.12
N LEU A 57 6.05 -13.36 -2.28
CA LEU A 57 6.89 -14.46 -2.77
C LEU A 57 8.11 -14.71 -1.86
N LYS A 58 8.58 -13.71 -1.15
CA LYS A 58 9.64 -13.82 -0.14
C LYS A 58 9.11 -14.19 1.25
N GLY A 59 7.82 -14.51 1.35
CA GLY A 59 7.20 -15.04 2.55
C GLY A 59 6.71 -13.98 3.54
N ALA A 60 6.41 -12.76 3.08
CA ALA A 60 5.67 -11.82 3.92
C ALA A 60 4.32 -12.43 4.34
N GLU A 61 3.99 -12.29 5.61
CA GLU A 61 2.73 -12.75 6.21
C GLU A 61 1.71 -11.62 6.32
N ILE A 62 2.18 -10.37 6.42
CA ILE A 62 1.38 -9.14 6.45
C ILE A 62 2.09 -8.10 5.59
N LEU A 63 1.34 -7.32 4.79
CA LEU A 63 1.85 -6.10 4.16
C LEU A 63 1.45 -4.87 4.96
N ILE A 64 2.37 -3.92 5.10
CA ILE A 64 2.15 -2.68 5.85
C ILE A 64 2.53 -1.49 4.96
N TYR A 65 1.60 -0.54 4.80
CA TYR A 65 1.75 0.66 3.98
C TYR A 65 1.57 1.93 4.82
N PRO A 66 2.63 2.45 5.46
CA PRO A 66 2.57 3.80 6.01
C PRO A 66 2.57 4.81 4.86
N THR A 67 1.64 5.78 4.91
CA THR A 67 1.44 6.74 3.83
C THR A 67 0.99 8.12 4.35
N ALA A 68 1.15 9.12 3.48
CA ALA A 68 0.57 10.44 3.63
C ALA A 68 0.02 10.86 2.27
N ILE A 69 -1.27 10.58 2.02
CA ILE A 69 -1.95 10.90 0.77
C ILE A 69 -3.28 11.60 1.05
N GLY A 70 -3.61 12.59 0.24
CA GLY A 70 -4.79 13.41 0.40
C GLY A 70 -5.26 14.01 -0.92
N TRP A 71 -6.27 14.84 -0.83
CA TRP A 71 -6.85 15.56 -1.96
C TRP A 71 -6.21 16.93 -2.14
N GLU A 72 -6.14 17.37 -3.38
CA GLU A 72 -5.93 18.77 -3.68
C GLU A 72 -7.23 19.57 -3.45
N SER A 73 -7.08 20.83 -3.09
CA SER A 73 -8.25 21.69 -2.83
C SER A 73 -9.11 21.95 -4.06
N SER A 74 -8.55 21.78 -5.25
CA SER A 74 -9.23 21.96 -6.53
C SER A 74 -10.07 20.75 -6.98
N ASP A 75 -9.90 19.59 -6.34
CA ASP A 75 -10.63 18.37 -6.70
C ASP A 75 -12.12 18.52 -6.42
N THR A 76 -12.94 18.08 -7.36
CA THR A 76 -14.39 17.95 -7.15
C THR A 76 -14.71 16.81 -6.19
N ASP A 77 -15.88 16.83 -5.56
CA ASP A 77 -16.28 15.77 -4.63
C ASP A 77 -16.34 14.39 -5.31
N ASP A 78 -16.76 14.34 -6.58
CA ASP A 78 -16.76 13.12 -7.37
C ASP A 78 -15.34 12.61 -7.62
N GLU A 79 -14.38 13.50 -7.88
CA GLU A 79 -12.98 13.12 -8.08
C GLU A 79 -12.35 12.64 -6.78
N LYS A 80 -12.61 13.32 -5.67
CA LYS A 80 -12.19 12.89 -4.33
C LYS A 80 -12.69 11.48 -3.99
N ALA A 81 -13.95 11.20 -4.29
CA ALA A 81 -14.52 9.88 -4.06
C ALA A 81 -13.84 8.81 -4.94
N ARG A 82 -13.55 9.11 -6.21
CA ARG A 82 -12.85 8.19 -7.12
C ARG A 82 -11.42 7.90 -6.66
N GLN A 83 -10.67 8.91 -6.25
CA GLN A 83 -9.29 8.78 -5.78
C GLN A 83 -9.21 7.92 -4.52
N LEU A 84 -10.03 8.20 -3.52
CA LEU A 84 -10.09 7.42 -2.28
C LEU A 84 -10.47 5.96 -2.56
N ASN A 85 -11.47 5.74 -3.41
CA ASN A 85 -11.91 4.39 -3.78
C ASN A 85 -10.80 3.63 -4.53
N ALA A 86 -10.09 4.27 -5.46
CA ALA A 86 -8.97 3.67 -6.18
C ALA A 86 -7.85 3.23 -5.21
N TRP A 87 -7.52 4.07 -4.21
CA TRP A 87 -6.54 3.77 -3.19
C TRP A 87 -6.92 2.54 -2.35
N ILE A 88 -8.18 2.48 -1.88
CA ILE A 88 -8.71 1.36 -1.10
C ILE A 88 -8.71 0.07 -1.95
N ILE A 89 -9.23 0.14 -3.17
CA ILE A 89 -9.33 -1.03 -4.07
C ILE A 89 -7.95 -1.59 -4.40
N SER A 90 -6.97 -0.73 -4.71
CA SER A 90 -5.62 -1.16 -5.04
C SER A 90 -5.02 -2.03 -3.93
N GLN A 91 -5.07 -1.57 -2.69
CA GLN A 91 -4.48 -2.27 -1.56
C GLN A 91 -5.27 -3.52 -1.14
N ARG A 92 -6.60 -3.47 -1.19
CA ARG A 92 -7.43 -4.68 -1.02
C ARG A 92 -7.17 -5.69 -2.14
N GLY A 93 -6.91 -5.23 -3.35
CA GLY A 93 -6.48 -6.07 -4.47
C GLY A 93 -5.16 -6.80 -4.16
N HIS A 94 -4.20 -6.13 -3.52
CA HIS A 94 -2.96 -6.78 -3.07
C HIS A 94 -3.23 -7.88 -2.04
N ALA A 95 -4.15 -7.64 -1.09
CA ALA A 95 -4.55 -8.65 -0.11
C ALA A 95 -5.10 -9.90 -0.80
N VAL A 96 -6.07 -9.74 -1.69
CA VAL A 96 -6.69 -10.84 -2.44
C VAL A 96 -5.68 -11.58 -3.31
N ALA A 97 -4.93 -10.84 -4.14
CA ALA A 97 -4.01 -11.43 -5.11
C ALA A 97 -2.86 -12.22 -4.45
N ASN A 98 -2.52 -11.92 -3.21
CA ASN A 98 -1.44 -12.58 -2.46
C ASN A 98 -1.95 -13.45 -1.31
N GLY A 99 -3.24 -13.43 -1.00
CA GLY A 99 -3.86 -14.21 0.07
C GLY A 99 -3.25 -13.89 1.45
N LEU A 100 -3.06 -12.60 1.76
CA LEU A 100 -2.48 -12.14 3.02
C LEU A 100 -3.10 -10.83 3.49
N PRO A 101 -3.05 -10.51 4.79
CA PRO A 101 -3.57 -9.25 5.31
C PRO A 101 -2.76 -8.05 4.86
N VAL A 102 -3.47 -6.92 4.71
CA VAL A 102 -2.88 -5.62 4.38
C VAL A 102 -3.27 -4.60 5.45
N VAL A 103 -2.28 -3.88 5.96
CA VAL A 103 -2.44 -2.78 6.92
C VAL A 103 -2.07 -1.48 6.20
N SER A 104 -3.04 -0.62 5.98
CA SER A 104 -2.86 0.68 5.33
C SER A 104 -3.03 1.78 6.37
N VAL A 105 -1.97 2.57 6.57
CA VAL A 105 -1.94 3.64 7.57
C VAL A 105 -1.73 4.97 6.88
N ASN A 106 -2.74 5.85 6.94
CA ASN A 106 -2.70 7.17 6.31
C ASN A 106 -2.80 8.30 7.33
N ARG A 107 -2.23 9.44 6.99
CA ARG A 107 -2.44 10.70 7.73
C ARG A 107 -3.89 11.15 7.66
N VAL A 108 -4.28 11.96 8.62
CA VAL A 108 -5.55 12.68 8.70
C VAL A 108 -5.29 14.15 9.01
N GLY A 109 -6.21 15.03 8.62
CA GLY A 109 -6.12 16.46 8.85
C GLY A 109 -5.57 17.23 7.65
N HIS A 110 -5.44 18.54 7.83
CA HIS A 110 -4.98 19.47 6.80
C HIS A 110 -3.55 19.94 7.08
N GLU A 111 -2.73 19.96 6.03
CA GLU A 111 -1.40 20.58 6.05
C GLU A 111 -1.38 21.73 5.07
N PRO A 112 -1.21 22.98 5.55
CA PRO A 112 -1.16 24.15 4.69
C PRO A 112 0.12 24.17 3.86
N ASP A 113 0.04 24.70 2.64
CA ASP A 113 1.21 24.95 1.82
C ASP A 113 2.00 26.15 2.35
N PRO A 114 3.24 25.95 2.84
CA PRO A 114 4.04 27.07 3.36
C PRO A 114 4.41 28.10 2.29
N SER A 115 4.38 27.74 1.01
CA SER A 115 4.61 28.68 -0.09
C SER A 115 3.39 29.53 -0.43
N MET A 116 2.22 29.20 0.11
CA MET A 116 0.93 29.84 -0.17
C MET A 116 0.51 29.84 -1.65
N GLN A 117 1.09 28.97 -2.46
CA GLN A 117 0.71 28.79 -3.88
C GLN A 117 -0.52 27.93 -4.04
N THR A 118 -0.77 27.04 -3.07
CA THR A 118 -1.96 26.20 -2.99
C THR A 118 -2.59 26.31 -1.60
N ASN A 119 -3.77 25.70 -1.42
CA ASN A 119 -4.40 25.60 -0.11
C ASN A 119 -3.79 24.47 0.77
N GLY A 120 -2.77 23.77 0.27
CA GLY A 120 -2.19 22.62 0.93
C GLY A 120 -2.97 21.33 0.66
N ILE A 121 -2.75 20.32 1.50
CA ILE A 121 -3.28 18.97 1.32
C ILE A 121 -4.25 18.65 2.46
N LEU A 122 -5.44 18.16 2.12
CA LEU A 122 -6.35 17.53 3.06
C LEU A 122 -6.14 16.00 2.98
N PHE A 123 -5.44 15.45 3.96
CA PHE A 123 -5.22 14.00 4.03
C PHE A 123 -6.54 13.28 4.27
N TRP A 124 -6.81 12.24 3.49
CA TRP A 124 -8.12 11.59 3.51
C TRP A 124 -8.29 10.51 4.59
N GLY A 125 -7.31 10.30 5.48
CA GLY A 125 -7.42 9.32 6.54
C GLY A 125 -7.75 7.93 6.03
N ASN A 126 -8.86 7.37 6.51
CA ASN A 126 -9.38 6.08 6.08
C ASN A 126 -8.37 4.92 6.21
N SER A 127 -7.49 4.98 7.20
CA SER A 127 -6.60 3.86 7.52
C SER A 127 -7.41 2.59 7.72
N PHE A 128 -6.90 1.44 7.27
CA PHE A 128 -7.65 0.20 7.39
C PHE A 128 -6.76 -1.03 7.52
N VAL A 129 -7.38 -2.11 7.98
CA VAL A 129 -6.82 -3.47 7.91
C VAL A 129 -7.76 -4.31 7.06
N ALA A 130 -7.21 -4.92 6.02
CA ALA A 130 -7.92 -5.88 5.18
C ALA A 130 -7.41 -7.30 5.43
N GLY A 131 -8.32 -8.26 5.46
CA GLY A 131 -8.02 -9.68 5.52
C GLY A 131 -7.60 -10.27 4.16
N PRO A 132 -7.23 -11.55 4.11
CA PRO A 132 -6.63 -12.19 2.93
C PRO A 132 -7.58 -12.33 1.72
N GLN A 133 -8.86 -12.08 1.87
CA GLN A 133 -9.85 -12.01 0.78
C GLN A 133 -10.31 -10.58 0.50
N GLY A 134 -9.57 -9.59 1.02
CA GLY A 134 -9.85 -8.16 0.81
C GLY A 134 -10.99 -7.62 1.67
N GLU A 135 -11.54 -8.40 2.58
CA GLU A 135 -12.53 -7.97 3.56
C GLU A 135 -11.95 -6.95 4.53
N PHE A 136 -12.73 -5.94 4.92
CA PHE A 136 -12.32 -5.03 5.98
C PHE A 136 -12.41 -5.75 7.33
N LEU A 137 -11.27 -5.81 8.05
CA LEU A 137 -11.24 -6.23 9.45
C LEU A 137 -11.46 -5.01 10.36
N ALA A 138 -10.94 -3.86 9.98
CA ALA A 138 -11.20 -2.58 10.64
C ALA A 138 -10.93 -1.42 9.67
N GLN A 139 -11.58 -0.28 9.92
CA GLN A 139 -11.36 0.96 9.16
C GLN A 139 -11.54 2.17 10.07
N ALA A 140 -10.62 3.11 9.99
CA ALA A 140 -10.65 4.41 10.65
C ALA A 140 -11.47 5.42 9.86
N GLY A 141 -11.85 6.51 10.52
CA GLY A 141 -12.43 7.68 9.86
C GLY A 141 -11.39 8.59 9.20
N ASN A 142 -11.85 9.78 8.82
CA ASN A 142 -11.01 10.81 8.18
C ASN A 142 -11.00 12.15 8.93
N GLU A 143 -11.74 12.27 10.03
CA GLU A 143 -11.91 13.55 10.72
C GLU A 143 -10.87 13.80 11.81
N ARG A 144 -10.38 12.74 12.45
CA ARG A 144 -9.48 12.83 13.61
C ARG A 144 -8.48 11.68 13.66
N PRO A 145 -7.31 11.89 14.32
CA PRO A 145 -6.40 10.79 14.62
C PRO A 145 -7.08 9.77 15.54
N GLU A 146 -6.90 8.48 15.21
CA GLU A 146 -7.41 7.39 16.03
C GLU A 146 -6.48 6.17 15.97
N ASN A 147 -6.59 5.29 16.95
CA ASN A 147 -5.87 4.03 16.99
C ASN A 147 -6.85 2.88 16.73
N ILE A 148 -6.50 2.03 15.78
CA ILE A 148 -7.23 0.79 15.51
C ILE A 148 -6.48 -0.36 16.17
N VAL A 149 -7.21 -1.19 16.91
CA VAL A 149 -6.72 -2.48 17.41
C VAL A 149 -7.66 -3.55 16.89
N VAL A 150 -7.13 -4.50 16.13
CA VAL A 150 -7.89 -5.59 15.53
C VAL A 150 -7.07 -6.87 15.50
N GLU A 151 -7.71 -7.98 15.73
CA GLU A 151 -7.10 -9.30 15.58
C GLU A 151 -6.92 -9.66 14.11
N VAL A 152 -5.75 -10.20 13.78
CA VAL A 152 -5.41 -10.67 12.42
C VAL A 152 -5.07 -12.15 12.52
N ASP A 153 -5.91 -12.99 11.97
CA ASP A 153 -5.74 -14.44 11.93
C ASP A 153 -4.83 -14.84 10.75
N LEU A 154 -3.58 -15.18 11.04
CA LEU A 154 -2.61 -15.63 10.03
C LEU A 154 -2.89 -17.06 9.54
N GLU A 155 -3.52 -17.92 10.34
CA GLU A 155 -3.93 -19.27 9.92
C GLU A 155 -5.00 -19.18 8.83
N ARG A 156 -5.90 -18.19 8.94
CA ARG A 156 -6.87 -17.92 7.87
C ARG A 156 -6.18 -17.60 6.54
N SER A 157 -5.10 -16.85 6.55
CA SER A 157 -4.32 -16.54 5.34
C SER A 157 -3.77 -17.81 4.69
N GLU A 158 -3.22 -18.71 5.49
CA GLU A 158 -2.72 -20.01 5.01
C GLU A 158 -3.86 -20.85 4.41
N ASN A 159 -5.01 -20.90 5.07
CA ASN A 159 -6.19 -21.61 4.59
C ASN A 159 -6.71 -21.04 3.26
N VAL A 160 -6.81 -19.72 3.14
CA VAL A 160 -7.21 -19.04 1.89
C VAL A 160 -6.25 -19.38 0.75
N ARG A 161 -4.93 -19.36 0.99
CA ARG A 161 -3.91 -19.72 0.00
C ARG A 161 -4.01 -21.20 -0.45
N ARG A 162 -4.47 -22.08 0.41
CA ARG A 162 -4.70 -23.48 0.07
C ARG A 162 -5.97 -23.66 -0.77
N TRP A 163 -7.03 -22.95 -0.45
CA TRP A 163 -8.29 -23.00 -1.20
C TRP A 163 -8.18 -22.32 -2.56
N TRP A 164 -7.51 -21.17 -2.61
CA TRP A 164 -7.26 -20.40 -3.83
C TRP A 164 -5.75 -20.21 -4.03
N PRO A 165 -5.09 -21.18 -4.64
CA PRO A 165 -3.64 -21.23 -4.72
C PRO A 165 -3.08 -20.31 -5.82
N PHE A 166 -3.43 -19.04 -5.81
CA PHE A 166 -3.04 -18.05 -6.82
C PHE A 166 -1.51 -17.97 -7.02
N LEU A 167 -0.72 -18.08 -5.95
CA LEU A 167 0.74 -18.04 -6.06
C LEU A 167 1.30 -19.27 -6.79
N ARG A 168 0.72 -20.47 -6.56
CA ARG A 168 1.12 -21.72 -7.22
C ARG A 168 0.77 -21.71 -8.71
N ASP A 169 -0.41 -21.19 -9.05
CA ASP A 169 -0.99 -21.29 -10.38
C ASP A 169 -0.51 -20.16 -11.33
N ARG A 170 0.48 -19.37 -10.90
CA ARG A 170 1.08 -18.33 -11.73
C ARG A 170 1.78 -18.93 -12.95
N ARG A 171 1.52 -18.36 -14.11
CA ARG A 171 2.19 -18.70 -15.38
C ARG A 171 3.50 -17.93 -15.51
N ILE A 172 4.48 -18.28 -14.67
CA ILE A 172 5.78 -17.57 -14.61
C ILE A 172 6.54 -17.60 -15.94
N ASP A 173 6.27 -18.60 -16.76
CA ASP A 173 6.76 -18.73 -18.13
C ASP A 173 6.28 -17.61 -19.08
N ALA A 174 5.15 -16.98 -18.77
CA ALA A 174 4.51 -15.93 -19.58
C ALA A 174 4.80 -14.50 -19.09
N TYR A 175 5.51 -14.31 -17.96
CA TYR A 175 5.64 -13.01 -17.31
C TYR A 175 6.94 -12.24 -17.62
N ALA A 176 7.74 -12.70 -18.59
CA ALA A 176 9.02 -12.06 -18.94
C ALA A 176 8.86 -10.56 -19.32
N GLY A 177 7.68 -10.19 -19.83
CA GLY A 177 7.37 -8.79 -20.17
C GLY A 177 7.27 -7.83 -18.98
N LEU A 178 7.04 -8.33 -17.74
CA LEU A 178 6.88 -7.46 -16.56
C LEU A 178 8.14 -6.66 -16.21
N THR A 179 9.30 -7.03 -16.70
CA THR A 179 10.55 -6.30 -16.49
C THR A 179 10.81 -5.24 -17.55
N LYS A 180 9.94 -5.13 -18.55
CA LYS A 180 10.00 -4.12 -19.60
C LYS A 180 9.03 -2.98 -19.27
N ARG A 181 9.40 -1.76 -19.65
CA ARG A 181 8.52 -0.59 -19.47
C ARG A 181 7.34 -0.61 -20.45
N PHE A 182 7.56 -1.07 -21.67
CA PHE A 182 6.57 -1.23 -22.74
C PHE A 182 6.83 -2.54 -23.49
N LEU A 183 5.79 -3.08 -24.12
CA LEU A 183 5.85 -4.26 -24.97
C LEU A 183 5.43 -3.81 -26.39
N ASP A 184 6.37 -3.31 -27.16
CA ASP A 184 6.19 -2.92 -28.56
C ASP A 184 6.31 -4.15 -29.47
#